data_142bb660c12b9cceb3518f1b4641865c
#
_entry.id   142bb660c12b9cceb3518f1b4641865c
#
_cell.length_a   1.000
_cell.length_b   1.000
_cell.length_c   1.000
_cell.angle_alpha   90.00
_cell.angle_beta   90.00
_cell.angle_gamma   90.00
#
_symmetry.space_group_name_H-M   'P 1'
#
loop_
_entity.id
_entity.type
_entity.pdbx_description
1 polymer ?
#
loop_
_entity_poly.entity_id
_entity_poly.type
_entity_poly.pdbx_seq_one_letter_code
_entity_poly.pdbx_strand_id
1 'polypeptide(L)'
;KRRLQSNLQLQKNLWPRAPLPSPGGAKEFEVVGLPLAEPGLHVVEAESSALGASLLGKKAPMYVRAVALVTNLGVHVKVGSAGTLVWVTRLNDAGVVADATVRIRDCKGAEIASGRTDRDGLARLTPKPTKNRDACPNFVFAESGDDIAFTRTDWTRGIESWRFNLPWDYEFDDAGEGRQLVHTVLPRNLLRPGETVYMKHY
;
A
#
# COMPACT_ATOMS: atom_id res chain seq x y z
N LYS A 1 -12.71 -14.15 -20.35
CA LYS A 1 -11.68 -14.89 -19.56
C LYS A 1 -10.34 -14.77 -20.27
N ARG A 2 -9.59 -13.66 -20.04
CA ARG A 2 -8.18 -13.57 -20.46
C ARG A 2 -7.36 -14.29 -19.39
N ARG A 3 -6.80 -15.44 -19.72
CA ARG A 3 -5.70 -16.05 -18.98
C ARG A 3 -4.53 -15.07 -19.03
N LEU A 4 -4.16 -14.50 -17.90
CA LEU A 4 -2.81 -14.00 -17.69
C LEU A 4 -1.90 -15.21 -17.68
N GLN A 5 -1.36 -15.57 -18.84
CA GLN A 5 -0.18 -16.42 -18.89
C GLN A 5 0.97 -15.57 -18.37
N SER A 6 1.26 -15.71 -17.10
CA SER A 6 2.53 -15.23 -16.55
C SER A 6 3.63 -16.09 -17.19
N ASN A 7 4.30 -15.54 -18.19
CA ASN A 7 5.55 -16.07 -18.72
C ASN A 7 6.73 -15.87 -17.72
N LEU A 8 6.46 -15.86 -16.43
CA LEU A 8 7.46 -16.13 -15.43
C LEU A 8 7.72 -17.64 -15.42
N GLN A 9 8.51 -18.09 -16.37
CA GLN A 9 9.30 -19.32 -16.19
C GLN A 9 10.30 -18.98 -15.07
N LEU A 10 9.87 -19.12 -13.84
CA LEU A 10 10.72 -19.13 -12.66
C LEU A 10 11.71 -20.28 -12.88
N GLN A 11 12.94 -19.92 -13.25
CA GLN A 11 14.01 -20.90 -13.38
C GLN A 11 14.18 -21.54 -12.00
N LYS A 12 13.74 -22.78 -11.87
CA LYS A 12 13.66 -23.55 -10.62
C LYS A 12 14.95 -23.60 -9.80
N ASN A 13 16.07 -23.15 -10.33
CA ASN A 13 17.40 -23.30 -9.75
C ASN A 13 18.02 -22.01 -9.20
N LEU A 14 17.34 -20.87 -9.25
CA LEU A 14 17.89 -19.58 -8.82
C LEU A 14 17.51 -19.16 -7.39
N TRP A 15 16.62 -19.91 -6.74
CA TRP A 15 16.11 -19.50 -5.43
C TRP A 15 16.68 -20.41 -4.35
N PRO A 16 17.25 -19.85 -3.26
CA PRO A 16 17.67 -20.65 -2.12
C PRO A 16 16.45 -21.40 -1.55
N ARG A 17 16.63 -22.69 -1.29
CA ARG A 17 15.60 -23.55 -0.72
C ARG A 17 15.99 -23.92 0.71
N ALA A 18 15.04 -23.80 1.63
CA ALA A 18 15.19 -24.29 2.98
C ALA A 18 14.06 -25.29 3.28
N PRO A 19 14.37 -26.46 3.86
CA PRO A 19 13.34 -27.37 4.32
C PRO A 19 12.59 -26.73 5.48
N LEU A 20 11.27 -26.80 5.45
CA LEU A 20 10.46 -26.40 6.60
C LEU A 20 10.43 -27.56 7.61
N PRO A 21 10.53 -27.26 8.92
CA PRO A 21 10.37 -28.27 9.95
C PRO A 21 8.97 -28.87 9.88
N SER A 22 8.87 -30.18 10.11
CA SER A 22 7.58 -30.81 10.29
C SER A 22 7.03 -30.51 11.67
N PRO A 23 5.71 -30.26 11.83
CA PRO A 23 5.10 -30.12 13.14
C PRO A 23 5.38 -31.33 14.01
N GLY A 24 5.86 -31.10 15.23
CA GLY A 24 6.12 -32.18 16.19
C GLY A 24 4.86 -32.57 16.98
N GLY A 25 4.57 -33.87 17.10
CA GLY A 25 3.49 -34.37 17.93
C GLY A 25 2.08 -34.02 17.40
N ALA A 26 1.13 -33.73 18.31
CA ALA A 26 -0.26 -33.46 18.01
C ALA A 26 -0.56 -31.97 17.67
N LYS A 27 0.45 -31.21 17.23
CA LYS A 27 0.27 -29.80 16.88
C LYS A 27 -0.47 -29.70 15.54
N GLU A 28 -1.51 -28.87 15.49
CA GLU A 28 -2.29 -28.60 14.28
C GLU A 28 -1.58 -27.65 13.31
N PHE A 29 -0.65 -26.82 13.82
CA PHE A 29 0.12 -25.86 13.04
C PHE A 29 1.51 -25.64 13.63
N GLU A 30 2.42 -25.15 12.80
CA GLU A 30 3.77 -24.73 13.18
C GLU A 30 4.03 -23.33 12.63
N VAL A 31 4.70 -22.48 13.44
CA VAL A 31 5.13 -21.15 13.03
C VAL A 31 6.61 -21.21 12.70
N VAL A 32 6.96 -20.87 11.49
CA VAL A 32 8.35 -20.86 11.01
C VAL A 32 8.78 -19.45 10.68
N GLY A 33 9.85 -18.97 11.34
CA GLY A 33 10.47 -17.70 11.03
C GLY A 33 11.34 -17.81 9.79
N LEU A 34 11.14 -16.91 8.82
CA LEU A 34 12.00 -16.79 7.64
C LEU A 34 12.91 -15.57 7.80
N PRO A 35 14.24 -15.73 7.83
CA PRO A 35 15.15 -14.60 7.94
C PRO A 35 15.21 -13.83 6.60
N LEU A 36 14.52 -12.70 6.52
CA LEU A 36 14.60 -11.77 5.40
C LEU A 36 15.38 -10.53 5.88
N ALA A 37 16.69 -10.54 5.73
CA ALA A 37 17.57 -9.51 6.27
C ALA A 37 17.79 -8.33 5.32
N GLU A 38 17.76 -8.58 4.03
CA GLU A 38 18.04 -7.56 3.01
C GLU A 38 16.80 -6.69 2.78
N PRO A 39 16.94 -5.34 2.69
CA PRO A 39 15.85 -4.47 2.26
C PRO A 39 15.36 -4.83 0.85
N GLY A 40 14.06 -4.68 0.63
CA GLY A 40 13.48 -4.90 -0.69
C GLY A 40 12.25 -5.79 -0.69
N LEU A 41 11.78 -6.09 -1.89
CA LEU A 41 10.61 -6.94 -2.12
C LEU A 41 11.02 -8.40 -2.26
N HIS A 42 10.59 -9.23 -1.32
CA HIS A 42 10.85 -10.66 -1.30
C HIS A 42 9.62 -11.44 -1.73
N VAL A 43 9.82 -12.44 -2.58
CA VAL A 43 8.78 -13.42 -2.93
C VAL A 43 9.15 -14.73 -2.27
N VAL A 44 8.29 -15.20 -1.38
CA VAL A 44 8.43 -16.48 -0.67
C VAL A 44 7.46 -17.47 -1.29
N GLU A 45 7.96 -18.63 -1.70
CA GLU A 45 7.14 -19.72 -2.21
C GLU A 45 7.29 -20.94 -1.30
N ALA A 46 6.19 -21.40 -0.71
CA ALA A 46 6.13 -22.67 0.03
C ALA A 46 5.64 -23.79 -0.90
N GLU A 47 6.39 -24.88 -0.95
CA GLU A 47 6.05 -26.09 -1.71
C GLU A 47 5.70 -27.24 -0.75
N SER A 48 4.59 -27.93 -0.99
CA SER A 48 4.22 -29.10 -0.23
C SER A 48 3.66 -30.21 -1.13
N SER A 49 4.36 -31.32 -1.21
CA SER A 49 3.89 -32.50 -1.91
C SER A 49 2.76 -33.23 -1.17
N ALA A 50 2.78 -33.20 0.19
CA ALA A 50 1.73 -33.80 1.01
C ALA A 50 0.39 -33.07 0.84
N LEU A 51 0.39 -31.74 0.93
CA LEU A 51 -0.80 -30.93 0.68
C LEU A 51 -1.28 -31.07 -0.77
N GLY A 52 -0.36 -31.12 -1.73
CA GLY A 52 -0.69 -31.31 -3.12
C GLY A 52 -1.39 -32.64 -3.38
N ALA A 53 -0.90 -33.73 -2.82
CA ALA A 53 -1.53 -35.05 -2.93
C ALA A 53 -2.93 -35.08 -2.28
N SER A 54 -3.10 -34.41 -1.14
CA SER A 54 -4.36 -34.38 -0.39
C SER A 54 -5.41 -33.47 -1.04
N LEU A 55 -5.03 -32.26 -1.48
CA LEU A 55 -5.98 -31.22 -1.90
C LEU A 55 -6.22 -31.18 -3.42
N LEU A 56 -5.22 -31.58 -4.23
CA LEU A 56 -5.33 -31.50 -5.70
C LEU A 56 -5.85 -32.79 -6.34
N GLY A 57 -6.05 -33.84 -5.54
CA GLY A 57 -6.52 -35.17 -6.04
C GLY A 57 -5.54 -35.84 -7.01
N LYS A 58 -4.29 -35.37 -7.08
CA LYS A 58 -3.22 -35.92 -7.93
C LYS A 58 -1.86 -35.77 -7.25
N LYS A 59 -0.93 -36.67 -7.60
CA LYS A 59 0.46 -36.60 -7.10
C LYS A 59 1.23 -35.39 -7.73
N ALA A 60 0.86 -34.18 -7.31
CA ALA A 60 1.52 -32.94 -7.73
C ALA A 60 1.76 -32.05 -6.51
N PRO A 61 2.87 -31.34 -6.41
CA PRO A 61 3.10 -30.42 -5.31
C PRO A 61 2.13 -29.23 -5.39
N MET A 62 1.70 -28.76 -4.22
CA MET A 62 0.98 -27.50 -4.06
C MET A 62 1.98 -26.39 -3.74
N TYR A 63 1.80 -25.23 -4.36
CA TYR A 63 2.62 -24.05 -4.15
C TYR A 63 1.76 -22.92 -3.59
N VAL A 64 2.25 -22.30 -2.51
CA VAL A 64 1.66 -21.10 -1.94
C VAL A 64 2.70 -19.99 -1.98
N ARG A 65 2.34 -18.83 -2.52
CA ARG A 65 3.23 -17.69 -2.65
C ARG A 65 2.78 -16.56 -1.76
N ALA A 66 3.74 -15.92 -1.11
CA ALA A 66 3.55 -14.70 -0.35
C ALA A 66 4.60 -13.67 -0.77
N VAL A 67 4.27 -12.40 -0.58
CA VAL A 67 5.18 -11.29 -0.84
C VAL A 67 5.42 -10.57 0.48
N ALA A 68 6.68 -10.28 0.78
CA ALA A 68 7.09 -9.50 1.94
C ALA A 68 7.95 -8.31 1.49
N LEU A 69 7.64 -7.12 1.97
CA LEU A 69 8.45 -5.94 1.81
C LEU A 69 9.24 -5.73 3.10
N VAL A 70 10.56 -5.80 3.00
CA VAL A 70 11.49 -5.50 4.09
C VAL A 70 11.99 -4.08 3.89
N THR A 71 11.64 -3.18 4.79
CA THR A 71 11.99 -1.76 4.70
C THR A 71 11.90 -1.09 6.07
N ASN A 72 12.66 -0.03 6.26
CA ASN A 72 12.51 0.90 7.39
C ASN A 72 11.79 2.19 6.97
N LEU A 73 11.29 2.29 5.73
CA LEU A 73 10.59 3.46 5.23
C LEU A 73 9.07 3.30 5.34
N GLY A 74 8.41 4.31 5.91
CA GLY A 74 6.97 4.50 5.87
C GLY A 74 6.61 5.53 4.81
N VAL A 75 5.70 5.18 3.88
CA VAL A 75 5.25 6.06 2.80
C VAL A 75 3.79 6.42 3.00
N HIS A 76 3.52 7.69 3.27
CA HIS A 76 2.19 8.24 3.45
C HIS A 76 1.83 9.10 2.25
N VAL A 77 0.64 8.93 1.71
CA VAL A 77 0.23 9.61 0.47
C VAL A 77 -1.13 10.26 0.66
N LYS A 78 -1.21 11.53 0.26
CA LYS A 78 -2.47 12.26 0.14
C LYS A 78 -2.62 12.74 -1.31
N VAL A 79 -3.66 12.24 -1.99
CA VAL A 79 -4.01 12.66 -3.34
C VAL A 79 -5.08 13.76 -3.24
N GLY A 80 -4.88 14.85 -3.94
CA GLY A 80 -5.82 15.96 -4.02
C GLY A 80 -5.88 16.55 -5.43
N SER A 81 -6.84 17.45 -5.67
CA SER A 81 -7.01 18.13 -6.95
C SER A 81 -5.79 18.98 -7.37
N ALA A 82 -5.09 19.57 -6.40
CA ALA A 82 -3.89 20.38 -6.63
C ALA A 82 -2.60 19.54 -6.81
N GLY A 83 -2.66 18.22 -6.59
CA GLY A 83 -1.49 17.34 -6.68
C GLY A 83 -1.47 16.28 -5.61
N THR A 84 -0.33 15.61 -5.51
CA THR A 84 -0.08 14.53 -4.56
C THR A 84 0.99 14.96 -3.57
N LEU A 85 0.67 14.85 -2.29
CA LEU A 85 1.61 15.03 -1.18
C LEU A 85 2.08 13.65 -0.72
N VAL A 86 3.39 13.46 -0.65
CA VAL A 86 4.01 12.24 -0.14
C VAL A 86 4.86 12.61 1.07
N TRP A 87 4.68 11.88 2.16
CA TRP A 87 5.46 12.03 3.38
C TRP A 87 6.19 10.73 3.68
N VAL A 88 7.50 10.81 3.86
CA VAL A 88 8.37 9.67 4.10
C VAL A 88 8.96 9.74 5.50
N THR A 89 8.77 8.67 6.27
CA THR A 89 9.27 8.53 7.64
C THR A 89 10.02 7.22 7.81
N ARG A 90 10.79 7.09 8.88
CA ARG A 90 11.36 5.80 9.30
C ARG A 90 10.38 5.05 10.21
N LEU A 91 10.30 3.74 10.06
CA LEU A 91 9.41 2.89 10.87
C LEU A 91 9.94 2.66 12.28
N ASN A 92 11.26 2.67 12.48
CA ASN A 92 11.88 2.37 13.76
C ASN A 92 11.79 3.50 14.79
N ASP A 93 11.78 4.77 14.35
CA ASP A 93 11.82 5.95 15.24
C ASP A 93 10.83 7.06 14.85
N ALA A 94 10.02 6.82 13.82
CA ALA A 94 9.09 7.80 13.23
C ALA A 94 9.75 9.09 12.72
N GLY A 95 11.09 9.14 12.62
CA GLY A 95 11.84 10.27 12.11
C GLY A 95 11.55 10.52 10.64
N VAL A 96 11.58 11.79 10.22
CA VAL A 96 11.39 12.16 8.81
C VAL A 96 12.60 11.77 7.97
N VAL A 97 12.37 11.46 6.70
CA VAL A 97 13.43 11.12 5.74
C VAL A 97 13.53 12.23 4.70
N ALA A 98 14.54 13.08 4.85
CA ALA A 98 14.86 14.10 3.87
C ALA A 98 15.63 13.50 2.69
N ASP A 99 15.52 14.14 1.52
CA ASP A 99 16.20 13.78 0.28
C ASP A 99 15.92 12.36 -0.24
N ALA A 100 14.83 11.74 0.22
CA ALA A 100 14.36 10.49 -0.36
C ALA A 100 13.83 10.74 -1.78
N THR A 101 14.18 9.86 -2.71
CA THR A 101 13.64 9.88 -4.06
C THR A 101 12.22 9.31 -4.06
N VAL A 102 11.26 10.10 -4.53
CA VAL A 102 9.85 9.68 -4.64
C VAL A 102 9.47 9.57 -6.11
N ARG A 103 8.85 8.46 -6.50
CA ARG A 103 8.32 8.23 -7.85
C ARG A 103 6.89 7.75 -7.80
N ILE A 104 6.04 8.34 -8.62
CA ILE A 104 4.66 7.87 -8.82
C ILE A 104 4.59 7.19 -10.18
N ARG A 105 4.10 5.95 -10.18
CA ARG A 105 3.90 5.15 -11.37
C ARG A 105 2.44 4.77 -11.52
N ASP A 106 1.96 4.76 -12.75
CA ASP A 106 0.65 4.20 -13.06
C ASP A 106 0.66 2.67 -12.97
N CYS A 107 -0.50 2.05 -13.10
CA CYS A 107 -0.64 0.59 -13.07
C CYS A 107 0.01 -0.15 -14.25
N LYS A 108 0.46 0.56 -15.27
CA LYS A 108 1.24 0.02 -16.39
C LYS A 108 2.74 0.15 -16.15
N GLY A 109 3.13 0.77 -15.02
CA GLY A 109 4.51 0.99 -14.62
C GLY A 109 5.14 2.26 -15.21
N ALA A 110 4.40 3.07 -15.96
CA ALA A 110 4.90 4.34 -16.47
C ALA A 110 5.06 5.36 -15.33
N GLU A 111 6.18 6.06 -15.29
CA GLU A 111 6.42 7.13 -14.33
C GLU A 111 5.61 8.37 -14.75
N ILE A 112 4.73 8.83 -13.84
CA ILE A 112 3.84 9.98 -14.06
C ILE A 112 4.25 11.20 -13.25
N ALA A 113 5.04 11.03 -12.19
CA ALA A 113 5.68 12.11 -11.44
C ALA A 113 6.88 11.58 -10.68
N SER A 114 7.86 12.44 -10.42
CA SER A 114 8.98 12.15 -9.53
C SER A 114 9.50 13.43 -8.85
N GLY A 115 10.17 13.27 -7.72
CA GLY A 115 10.78 14.34 -6.95
C GLY A 115 11.53 13.82 -5.75
N ARG A 116 11.92 14.73 -4.86
CA ARG A 116 12.60 14.41 -3.61
C ARG A 116 11.86 14.99 -2.42
N THR A 117 12.01 14.36 -1.27
CA THR A 117 11.50 14.90 -0.01
C THR A 117 12.36 16.06 0.46
N ASP A 118 11.70 17.07 1.03
CA ASP A 118 12.34 18.21 1.69
C ASP A 118 12.84 17.83 3.10
N ARG A 119 13.35 18.83 3.85
CA ARG A 119 13.83 18.65 5.23
C ARG A 119 12.79 18.09 6.21
N ASP A 120 11.51 18.25 5.89
CA ASP A 120 10.38 17.77 6.70
C ASP A 120 9.87 16.41 6.20
N GLY A 121 10.60 15.78 5.27
CA GLY A 121 10.25 14.47 4.68
C GLY A 121 9.11 14.53 3.68
N LEU A 122 8.76 15.73 3.16
CA LEU A 122 7.62 15.96 2.30
C LEU A 122 8.03 16.16 0.84
N ALA A 123 7.39 15.45 -0.08
CA ALA A 123 7.46 15.69 -1.52
C ALA A 123 6.09 16.13 -2.03
N ARG A 124 6.04 17.27 -2.75
CA ARG A 124 4.84 17.75 -3.43
C ARG A 124 4.98 17.51 -4.92
N LEU A 125 4.13 16.65 -5.47
CA LEU A 125 4.21 16.20 -6.85
C LEU A 125 2.92 16.51 -7.59
N THR A 126 3.05 16.88 -8.86
CA THR A 126 1.91 17.06 -9.77
C THR A 126 1.97 15.98 -10.84
N PRO A 127 1.26 14.85 -10.65
CA PRO A 127 1.24 13.76 -11.62
C PRO A 127 0.66 14.23 -12.95
N LYS A 128 1.27 13.76 -14.06
CA LYS A 128 0.70 14.00 -15.39
C LYS A 128 -0.67 13.34 -15.47
N PRO A 129 -1.68 14.02 -16.06
CA PRO A 129 -2.99 13.41 -16.26
C PRO A 129 -2.84 12.12 -17.06
N THR A 130 -3.32 11.01 -16.53
CA THR A 130 -3.40 9.76 -17.29
C THR A 130 -4.70 9.76 -18.08
N LYS A 131 -4.63 9.49 -19.38
CA LYS A 131 -5.82 9.41 -20.24
C LYS A 131 -6.75 8.26 -19.90
N ASN A 132 -6.32 7.35 -19.04
CA ASN A 132 -7.09 6.20 -18.58
C ASN A 132 -7.63 6.52 -17.18
N ARG A 133 -8.88 6.95 -17.11
CA ARG A 133 -9.70 7.02 -15.90
C ARG A 133 -10.19 5.64 -15.43
N ASP A 134 -9.70 4.57 -16.07
CA ASP A 134 -9.97 3.22 -15.57
C ASP A 134 -9.40 3.13 -14.15
N ALA A 135 -10.22 2.63 -13.23
CA ALA A 135 -10.00 2.51 -11.79
C ALA A 135 -8.74 1.72 -11.40
N CYS A 136 -7.61 2.16 -11.90
CA CYS A 136 -6.33 1.54 -11.70
C CYS A 136 -5.49 2.41 -10.76
N PRO A 137 -5.12 1.90 -9.58
CA PRO A 137 -4.38 2.66 -8.59
C PRO A 137 -2.98 2.99 -9.08
N ASN A 138 -2.47 4.13 -8.66
CA ASN A 138 -1.08 4.47 -8.82
C ASN A 138 -0.25 3.85 -7.70
N PHE A 139 1.02 3.58 -8.00
CA PHE A 139 2.01 3.12 -7.04
C PHE A 139 2.95 4.28 -6.72
N VAL A 140 3.16 4.54 -5.44
CA VAL A 140 4.06 5.57 -4.95
C VAL A 140 5.24 4.89 -4.27
N PHE A 141 6.42 5.04 -4.85
CA PHE A 141 7.68 4.49 -4.36
C PHE A 141 8.47 5.58 -3.66
N ALA A 142 9.15 5.21 -2.57
CA ALA A 142 10.18 6.02 -1.92
C ALA A 142 11.45 5.21 -1.78
N GLU A 143 12.59 5.84 -2.08
CA GLU A 143 13.92 5.24 -2.02
C GLU A 143 14.86 6.13 -1.21
N SER A 144 15.62 5.55 -0.29
CA SER A 144 16.65 6.24 0.49
C SER A 144 17.81 5.29 0.74
N GLY A 145 18.98 5.57 0.14
CA GLY A 145 20.09 4.62 0.09
C GLY A 145 19.66 3.32 -0.63
N ASP A 146 19.88 2.19 0.01
CA ASP A 146 19.52 0.86 -0.52
C ASP A 146 18.10 0.44 -0.09
N ASP A 147 17.40 1.27 0.68
CA ASP A 147 16.06 0.97 1.18
C ASP A 147 14.99 1.49 0.22
N ILE A 148 13.96 0.67 0.01
CA ILE A 148 12.84 0.98 -0.86
C ILE A 148 11.52 0.61 -0.19
N ALA A 149 10.56 1.52 -0.24
CA ALA A 149 9.19 1.26 0.16
C ALA A 149 8.20 1.70 -0.91
N PHE A 150 6.99 1.17 -0.87
CA PHE A 150 5.92 1.64 -1.73
C PHE A 150 4.56 1.52 -1.04
N THR A 151 3.63 2.32 -1.53
CA THR A 151 2.21 2.20 -1.22
C THR A 151 1.38 2.36 -2.50
N ARG A 152 0.10 1.97 -2.43
CA ARG A 152 -0.86 2.19 -3.51
C ARG A 152 -1.86 3.25 -3.09
N THR A 153 -2.34 4.03 -4.06
CA THR A 153 -3.32 5.11 -3.78
C THR A 153 -4.70 4.61 -3.37
N ASP A 154 -5.01 3.33 -3.57
CA ASP A 154 -6.25 2.67 -3.14
C ASP A 154 -6.11 1.86 -1.83
N TRP A 155 -4.94 1.86 -1.18
CA TRP A 155 -4.77 1.23 0.13
C TRP A 155 -5.26 2.16 1.23
N THR A 156 -6.59 2.21 1.39
CA THR A 156 -7.26 3.12 2.33
C THR A 156 -7.89 2.40 3.52
N ARG A 157 -7.69 1.09 3.66
CA ARG A 157 -8.27 0.30 4.75
C ARG A 157 -7.84 0.83 6.12
N GLY A 158 -8.82 1.20 6.94
CA GLY A 158 -8.59 1.77 8.27
C GLY A 158 -8.61 3.30 8.29
N ILE A 159 -8.47 3.96 7.13
CA ILE A 159 -8.51 5.42 6.98
C ILE A 159 -9.66 5.87 6.05
N GLU A 160 -10.66 5.02 5.89
CA GLU A 160 -11.84 5.35 5.11
C GLU A 160 -12.59 6.54 5.76
N SER A 161 -13.07 7.46 4.94
CA SER A 161 -13.70 8.72 5.39
C SER A 161 -14.85 8.51 6.37
N TRP A 162 -15.65 7.44 6.19
CA TRP A 162 -16.75 7.10 7.09
C TRP A 162 -16.32 6.75 8.52
N ARG A 163 -15.08 6.27 8.72
CA ARG A 163 -14.53 5.99 10.06
C ARG A 163 -14.30 7.28 10.88
N PHE A 164 -14.14 8.39 10.18
CA PHE A 164 -13.95 9.72 10.78
C PHE A 164 -15.22 10.57 10.73
N ASN A 165 -16.36 9.95 10.45
CA ASN A 165 -17.64 10.63 10.30
C ASN A 165 -17.61 11.76 9.25
N LEU A 166 -16.79 11.58 8.21
CA LEU A 166 -16.72 12.47 7.07
C LEU A 166 -17.76 12.05 6.02
N PRO A 167 -18.37 13.00 5.31
CA PRO A 167 -19.33 12.68 4.25
C PRO A 167 -18.67 11.78 3.20
N TRP A 168 -19.41 10.74 2.80
CA TRP A 168 -19.03 9.90 1.67
C TRP A 168 -19.62 10.53 0.41
N ASP A 169 -18.74 10.97 -0.48
CA ASP A 169 -19.16 11.49 -1.78
C ASP A 169 -18.65 10.54 -2.87
N TYR A 170 -19.59 9.85 -3.54
CA TYR A 170 -19.28 8.98 -4.68
C TYR A 170 -18.91 9.78 -5.95
N GLU A 171 -19.14 11.09 -5.94
CA GLU A 171 -18.91 11.98 -7.08
C GLU A 171 -17.46 12.57 -7.12
N PHE A 172 -16.53 12.06 -6.31
CA PHE A 172 -15.14 12.54 -6.32
C PHE A 172 -14.44 12.38 -7.69
N ASP A 173 -14.95 11.51 -8.56
CA ASP A 173 -14.35 11.28 -9.88
C ASP A 173 -14.65 12.37 -10.93
N ASP A 174 -15.63 13.24 -10.67
CA ASP A 174 -16.08 14.28 -11.61
C ASP A 174 -15.93 15.71 -11.07
N ALA A 175 -15.18 15.90 -9.98
CA ALA A 175 -14.93 17.23 -9.43
C ALA A 175 -14.10 18.05 -10.42
N GLY A 176 -14.77 18.70 -11.34
CA GLY A 176 -14.23 19.78 -12.15
C GLY A 176 -13.57 20.82 -11.25
N GLU A 177 -12.64 21.57 -11.79
CA GLU A 177 -11.95 22.66 -11.10
C GLU A 177 -12.97 23.54 -10.34
N GLY A 178 -12.79 23.66 -9.01
CA GLY A 178 -13.52 24.65 -8.21
C GLY A 178 -14.56 24.15 -7.21
N ARG A 179 -14.75 22.84 -7.00
CA ARG A 179 -15.66 22.36 -5.95
C ARG A 179 -15.05 22.65 -4.57
N GLN A 180 -15.71 23.55 -3.82
CA GLN A 180 -15.37 23.81 -2.43
C GLN A 180 -16.18 22.87 -1.54
N LEU A 181 -15.49 22.11 -0.69
CA LEU A 181 -16.09 21.29 0.34
C LEU A 181 -15.94 22.02 1.68
N VAL A 182 -17.04 22.19 2.38
CA VAL A 182 -17.04 22.78 3.71
C VAL A 182 -17.40 21.69 4.71
N HIS A 183 -16.51 21.44 5.64
CA HIS A 183 -16.77 20.55 6.78
C HIS A 183 -17.05 21.38 8.03
N THR A 184 -18.18 21.13 8.68
CA THR A 184 -18.57 21.83 9.92
C THR A 184 -18.40 20.92 11.11
N VAL A 185 -17.61 21.35 12.09
CA VAL A 185 -17.43 20.66 13.36
C VAL A 185 -18.28 21.36 14.43
N LEU A 186 -19.12 20.58 15.09
CA LEU A 186 -19.91 21.00 16.25
C LEU A 186 -19.33 20.36 17.51
N PRO A 187 -19.32 21.05 18.67
CA PRO A 187 -18.84 20.49 19.92
C PRO A 187 -19.69 19.32 20.43
N ARG A 188 -20.96 19.26 19.99
CA ARG A 188 -21.90 18.18 20.26
C ARG A 188 -23.03 18.16 19.22
N ASN A 189 -23.62 16.98 19.02
CA ASN A 189 -24.67 16.81 18.02
C ASN A 189 -26.09 17.09 18.55
N LEU A 190 -26.25 17.23 19.87
CA LEU A 190 -27.52 17.47 20.51
C LEU A 190 -27.48 18.81 21.25
N LEU A 191 -28.40 19.70 20.88
CA LEU A 191 -28.48 21.07 21.39
C LEU A 191 -29.92 21.31 21.95
N ARG A 192 -30.02 22.16 22.95
CA ARG A 192 -31.32 22.56 23.49
C ARG A 192 -31.79 23.86 22.81
N PRO A 193 -33.10 24.07 22.68
CA PRO A 193 -33.62 25.34 22.18
C PRO A 193 -33.09 26.51 23.03
N GLY A 194 -32.62 27.58 22.37
CA GLY A 194 -32.06 28.76 23.02
C GLY A 194 -30.56 28.67 23.39
N GLU A 195 -29.89 27.54 23.19
CA GLU A 195 -28.45 27.45 23.39
C GLU A 195 -27.68 28.12 22.23
N THR A 196 -26.55 28.75 22.57
CA THR A 196 -25.60 29.25 21.58
C THR A 196 -24.77 28.10 21.00
N VAL A 197 -24.78 27.96 19.67
CA VAL A 197 -24.02 26.96 18.93
C VAL A 197 -22.71 27.55 18.46
N TYR A 198 -21.60 26.97 18.90
CA TYR A 198 -20.29 27.26 18.37
C TYR A 198 -19.97 26.26 17.29
N MET A 199 -19.60 26.72 16.10
CA MET A 199 -19.25 25.85 15.00
C MET A 199 -17.97 26.33 14.33
N LYS A 200 -17.17 25.39 13.82
CA LYS A 200 -15.97 25.67 13.06
C LYS A 200 -16.09 25.04 11.68
N HIS A 201 -15.90 25.84 10.66
CA HIS A 201 -15.89 25.42 9.26
C HIS A 201 -14.45 25.28 8.78
N TYR A 202 -14.18 24.26 7.98
CA TYR A 202 -12.90 24.02 7.32
C TYR A 202 -13.10 23.94 5.81
#